data_eea8de838ac3920b357369b6e2c838a6
#
_entry.id   eea8de838ac3920b357369b6e2c838a6
#
_cell.length_a   1.000
_cell.length_b   1.000
_cell.length_c   1.000
_cell.angle_alpha   90.00
_cell.angle_beta   90.00
_cell.angle_gamma   90.00
#
_symmetry.space_group_name_H-M   'P 1'
#
loop_
_entity.id
_entity.type
_entity.pdbx_description
1 polymer ?
#
loop_
_entity_poly.entity_id
_entity_poly.type
_entity_poly.pdbx_seq_one_letter_code
_entity_poly.pdbx_strand_id
1 'polypeptide(L)'
;MPDSPPSTSPAPRIAETAAGKILAGLLALFYIFLATTAAGGEWLTLFLPACFLAAALLLFCFCILRGYKIPSPGLPGWLALGLGGGYFLVRAWFSPWFYYESVADLGLIATAIVMFAAGTYAGAGNGEKSILPVLAAALGLLNALLWGYQNITGTEASWFRPDYSLFGTEIRNIGLFGYKNFSAHFLSVTGFFLCAYSMASARKWGIRLFTGLALILVSFTCGSRSAFPNALAGVTLCFFIYTSSVFRNNRKFYTASILFIILLFLGTSYAVLDLSRGAGRLAALLDTFSFGNRLDLSKLAWALADQAPLFGHGSRMYTNLSTEFFSGANLPNFAHHEYAQAACDYGYAGLGLMLALLALFLIFGLRSVLKLSGEHQRPNPLGPAAFCVLCIAAFHAYGEFIWHNPALLGASALCGGITCTAPLSRVKASRQAGRWLQATAALLMAILALCYAFLAFPVWKNSLQAVPASSGNRLPMLEEAASCSLDPDLVRRNILYAAGSSPPPSPARLKVLEHQEEKAELLSPGNHGLTAAKSLLYILQGRLTEAEQL
;
A
#
# COMPACT_ATOMS: atom_id res chain seq x y z
N MET A 1 27.46 43.21 37.72
CA MET A 1 27.22 41.87 37.20
C MET A 1 26.39 42.05 35.94
N PRO A 2 26.83 41.62 34.75
CA PRO A 2 26.00 41.75 33.58
C PRO A 2 24.84 40.76 33.68
N ASP A 3 23.63 41.24 33.45
CA ASP A 3 22.40 40.45 33.46
C ASP A 3 22.54 39.26 32.54
N SER A 4 22.33 38.04 33.08
CA SER A 4 22.26 36.83 32.29
C SER A 4 21.11 36.97 31.28
N PRO A 5 21.32 36.68 29.98
CA PRO A 5 20.25 36.78 29.00
C PRO A 5 19.08 35.92 29.41
N PRO A 6 17.83 36.37 29.22
CA PRO A 6 16.67 35.59 29.61
C PRO A 6 16.71 34.21 28.96
N SER A 7 16.61 33.16 29.79
CA SER A 7 16.57 31.78 29.35
C SER A 7 15.39 31.59 28.41
N THR A 8 15.64 31.63 27.12
CA THR A 8 14.60 31.32 26.13
C THR A 8 14.15 29.88 26.35
N SER A 9 12.95 29.68 26.85
CA SER A 9 12.36 28.35 27.00
C SER A 9 12.45 27.61 25.68
N PRO A 10 12.88 26.34 25.66
CA PRO A 10 13.00 25.59 24.41
C PRO A 10 11.64 25.52 23.72
N ALA A 11 11.61 25.83 22.42
CA ALA A 11 10.38 25.76 21.62
C ALA A 11 9.68 24.41 21.82
N PRO A 12 8.35 24.41 22.05
CA PRO A 12 7.59 23.19 22.35
C PRO A 12 7.66 22.18 21.20
N ARG A 13 7.68 20.91 21.55
CA ARG A 13 7.62 19.82 20.57
C ARG A 13 6.19 19.76 20.00
N ILE A 14 6.08 19.65 18.67
CA ILE A 14 4.77 19.60 18.01
C ILE A 14 3.87 18.47 18.57
N ALA A 15 4.45 17.29 18.88
CA ALA A 15 3.71 16.15 19.40
C ALA A 15 3.03 16.40 20.76
N GLU A 16 3.51 17.38 21.53
CA GLU A 16 2.99 17.73 22.85
C GLU A 16 1.92 18.83 22.77
N THR A 17 1.74 19.42 21.60
CA THR A 17 0.79 20.52 21.37
C THR A 17 -0.58 19.99 20.92
N ALA A 18 -1.63 20.80 21.08
CA ALA A 18 -2.95 20.51 20.54
C ALA A 18 -2.89 20.32 19.01
N ALA A 19 -2.14 21.16 18.30
CA ALA A 19 -1.94 21.06 16.87
C ALA A 19 -1.31 19.70 16.45
N GLY A 20 -0.32 19.20 17.21
CA GLY A 20 0.27 17.90 16.96
C GLY A 20 -0.69 16.74 17.18
N LYS A 21 -1.58 16.82 18.16
CA LYS A 21 -2.63 15.81 18.39
C LYS A 21 -3.66 15.81 17.25
N ILE A 22 -4.07 16.99 16.79
CA ILE A 22 -4.97 17.13 15.64
C ILE A 22 -4.31 16.59 14.37
N LEU A 23 -3.04 16.91 14.12
CA LEU A 23 -2.28 16.38 12.99
C LEU A 23 -2.23 14.85 13.01
N ALA A 24 -1.94 14.25 14.17
CA ALA A 24 -1.96 12.81 14.33
C ALA A 24 -3.36 12.21 14.06
N GLY A 25 -4.42 12.88 14.50
CA GLY A 25 -5.80 12.50 14.21
C GLY A 25 -6.13 12.56 12.72
N LEU A 26 -5.74 13.62 12.01
CA LEU A 26 -5.95 13.76 10.57
C LEU A 26 -5.18 12.70 9.77
N LEU A 27 -3.94 12.41 10.15
CA LEU A 27 -3.15 11.34 9.51
C LEU A 27 -3.74 9.95 9.80
N ALA A 28 -4.29 9.74 10.99
CA ALA A 28 -5.00 8.51 11.30
C ALA A 28 -6.28 8.36 10.46
N LEU A 29 -7.07 9.42 10.32
CA LEU A 29 -8.26 9.45 9.46
C LEU A 29 -7.88 9.25 7.98
N PHE A 30 -6.82 9.93 7.51
CA PHE A 30 -6.28 9.67 6.17
C PHE A 30 -5.99 8.18 5.96
N TYR A 31 -5.29 7.55 6.89
CA TYR A 31 -4.95 6.14 6.77
C TYR A 31 -6.18 5.22 6.88
N ILE A 32 -7.14 5.51 7.77
CA ILE A 32 -8.38 4.76 7.90
C ILE A 32 -9.15 4.78 6.57
N PHE A 33 -9.38 5.97 6.01
CA PHE A 33 -10.09 6.09 4.74
C PHE A 33 -9.29 5.53 3.57
N LEU A 34 -7.96 5.64 3.59
CA LEU A 34 -7.10 4.99 2.62
C LEU A 34 -7.29 3.46 2.65
N ALA A 35 -7.31 2.86 3.83
CA ALA A 35 -7.51 1.42 4.00
C ALA A 35 -8.92 0.97 3.59
N THR A 36 -9.94 1.80 3.78
CA THR A 36 -11.33 1.45 3.51
C THR A 36 -11.78 1.73 2.07
N THR A 37 -11.15 2.70 1.39
CA THR A 37 -11.53 3.13 0.04
C THR A 37 -10.58 2.64 -1.05
N ALA A 38 -9.35 2.30 -0.72
CA ALA A 38 -8.31 1.89 -1.67
C ALA A 38 -8.42 0.43 -2.12
N ALA A 39 -9.61 -0.03 -2.30
CA ALA A 39 -9.91 -1.38 -2.68
C ALA A 39 -9.58 -1.66 -4.14
N GLY A 40 -8.62 -2.46 -4.39
CA GLY A 40 -8.37 -3.02 -5.72
C GLY A 40 -7.74 -2.06 -6.74
N GLY A 41 -7.20 -0.93 -6.32
CA GLY A 41 -6.43 -0.03 -7.19
C GLY A 41 -7.23 1.08 -7.87
N GLU A 42 -8.49 1.29 -7.53
CA GLU A 42 -9.27 2.41 -8.05
C GLU A 42 -8.92 3.72 -7.31
N TRP A 43 -7.95 4.43 -7.86
CA TRP A 43 -7.42 5.68 -7.33
C TRP A 43 -8.46 6.79 -7.23
N LEU A 44 -9.43 6.82 -8.13
CA LEU A 44 -10.44 7.87 -8.20
C LEU A 44 -11.48 7.78 -7.09
N THR A 45 -11.48 6.69 -6.31
CA THR A 45 -12.30 6.58 -5.10
C THR A 45 -11.68 7.24 -3.87
N LEU A 46 -10.44 7.73 -3.98
CA LEU A 46 -9.67 8.30 -2.87
C LEU A 46 -10.04 9.75 -2.50
N PHE A 47 -11.27 10.19 -2.75
CA PHE A 47 -11.73 11.53 -2.41
C PHE A 47 -11.55 11.87 -0.93
N LEU A 48 -12.10 11.03 -0.04
CA LEU A 48 -11.98 11.26 1.41
C LEU A 48 -10.54 11.22 1.92
N PRO A 49 -9.71 10.22 1.57
CA PRO A 49 -8.29 10.25 1.88
C PRO A 49 -7.60 11.53 1.44
N ALA A 50 -7.86 12.00 0.22
CA ALA A 50 -7.25 13.23 -0.29
C ALA A 50 -7.64 14.48 0.51
N CYS A 51 -8.91 14.58 0.95
CA CYS A 51 -9.37 15.66 1.81
C CYS A 51 -8.65 15.67 3.17
N PHE A 52 -8.53 14.52 3.82
CA PHE A 52 -7.82 14.40 5.11
C PHE A 52 -6.33 14.66 4.96
N LEU A 53 -5.73 14.22 3.86
CA LEU A 53 -4.34 14.51 3.54
C LEU A 53 -4.11 16.01 3.37
N ALA A 54 -4.95 16.68 2.61
CA ALA A 54 -4.86 18.13 2.42
C ALA A 54 -4.97 18.89 3.75
N ALA A 55 -5.94 18.53 4.59
CA ALA A 55 -6.10 19.12 5.91
C ALA A 55 -4.87 18.88 6.82
N ALA A 56 -4.31 17.67 6.80
CA ALA A 56 -3.10 17.34 7.55
C ALA A 56 -1.88 18.15 7.07
N LEU A 57 -1.70 18.29 5.76
CA LEU A 57 -0.60 19.05 5.16
C LEU A 57 -0.73 20.56 5.43
N LEU A 58 -1.93 21.13 5.39
CA LEU A 58 -2.18 22.53 5.75
C LEU A 58 -1.87 22.79 7.22
N LEU A 59 -2.32 21.90 8.13
CA LEU A 59 -1.99 21.99 9.54
C LEU A 59 -0.48 21.83 9.78
N PHE A 60 0.18 20.94 9.06
CA PHE A 60 1.63 20.76 9.12
C PHE A 60 2.37 22.01 8.66
N CYS A 61 1.94 22.64 7.56
CA CYS A 61 2.45 23.92 7.09
C CYS A 61 2.31 25.01 8.17
N PHE A 62 1.13 25.14 8.77
CA PHE A 62 0.90 26.07 9.88
C PHE A 62 1.85 25.83 11.06
N CYS A 63 2.06 24.57 11.45
CA CYS A 63 2.98 24.21 12.53
C CYS A 63 4.44 24.61 12.23
N ILE A 64 4.87 24.43 10.97
CA ILE A 64 6.20 24.86 10.51
C ILE A 64 6.34 26.38 10.64
N LEU A 65 5.37 27.14 10.16
CA LEU A 65 5.37 28.59 10.18
C LEU A 65 5.36 29.14 11.62
N ARG A 66 4.66 28.47 12.54
CA ARG A 66 4.67 28.79 13.99
C ARG A 66 5.97 28.40 14.70
N GLY A 67 6.90 27.78 14.00
CA GLY A 67 8.23 27.44 14.53
C GLY A 67 8.27 26.23 15.47
N TYR A 68 7.25 25.37 15.45
CA TYR A 68 7.31 24.12 16.20
C TYR A 68 8.47 23.24 15.74
N LYS A 69 9.10 22.53 16.68
CA LYS A 69 10.15 21.57 16.35
C LYS A 69 9.52 20.32 15.71
N ILE A 70 9.88 20.10 14.45
CA ILE A 70 9.44 18.93 13.68
C ILE A 70 10.54 17.87 13.75
N PRO A 71 10.19 16.60 14.03
CA PRO A 71 11.15 15.51 13.92
C PRO A 71 11.71 15.44 12.50
N SER A 72 13.02 15.28 12.40
CA SER A 72 13.67 15.09 11.12
C SER A 72 13.97 13.60 10.93
N PRO A 73 13.74 13.05 9.74
CA PRO A 73 14.34 11.79 9.39
C PRO A 73 15.86 11.97 9.46
N GLY A 74 16.59 11.00 10.00
CA GLY A 74 18.06 11.02 9.94
C GLY A 74 18.56 11.05 8.49
N LEU A 75 19.89 11.16 8.31
CA LEU A 75 20.49 11.09 6.96
C LEU A 75 19.91 9.93 6.11
N PRO A 76 19.73 8.70 6.66
CA PRO A 76 19.12 7.62 5.90
C PRO A 76 17.71 7.92 5.41
N GLY A 77 16.90 8.59 6.22
CA GLY A 77 15.55 8.97 5.83
C GLY A 77 15.52 10.07 4.76
N TRP A 78 16.45 11.03 4.80
CA TRP A 78 16.59 12.02 3.74
C TRP A 78 17.08 11.40 2.42
N LEU A 79 17.99 10.42 2.48
CA LEU A 79 18.40 9.65 1.29
C LEU A 79 17.23 8.87 0.72
N ALA A 80 16.41 8.24 1.57
CA ALA A 80 15.22 7.51 1.13
C ALA A 80 14.22 8.43 0.41
N LEU A 81 13.92 9.60 0.98
CA LEU A 81 13.00 10.58 0.37
C LEU A 81 13.59 11.20 -0.90
N GLY A 82 14.86 11.60 -0.89
CA GLY A 82 15.51 12.27 -2.01
C GLY A 82 15.78 11.33 -3.20
N LEU A 83 16.44 10.21 -2.96
CA LEU A 83 16.80 9.27 -4.02
C LEU A 83 15.60 8.39 -4.40
N GLY A 84 14.94 7.76 -3.41
CA GLY A 84 13.81 6.88 -3.65
C GLY A 84 12.61 7.65 -4.18
N GLY A 85 12.08 8.59 -3.40
CA GLY A 85 10.95 9.41 -3.81
C GLY A 85 11.22 10.16 -5.10
N GLY A 86 12.40 10.78 -5.25
CA GLY A 86 12.79 11.52 -6.44
C GLY A 86 12.85 10.67 -7.71
N TYR A 87 13.51 9.51 -7.65
CA TYR A 87 13.60 8.61 -8.82
C TYR A 87 12.21 8.15 -9.28
N PHE A 88 11.40 7.61 -8.38
CA PHE A 88 10.08 7.08 -8.73
C PHE A 88 9.12 8.18 -9.19
N LEU A 89 9.15 9.38 -8.57
CA LEU A 89 8.37 10.53 -9.03
C LEU A 89 8.74 10.94 -10.45
N VAL A 90 10.05 11.06 -10.74
CA VAL A 90 10.53 11.42 -12.08
C VAL A 90 10.13 10.35 -13.10
N ARG A 91 10.32 9.07 -12.78
CA ARG A 91 9.95 7.97 -13.70
C ARG A 91 8.44 7.88 -13.92
N ALA A 92 7.63 8.08 -12.90
CA ALA A 92 6.17 8.12 -13.06
C ALA A 92 5.73 9.32 -13.90
N TRP A 93 6.34 10.49 -13.68
CA TRP A 93 6.01 11.71 -14.45
C TRP A 93 6.42 11.60 -15.93
N PHE A 94 7.58 11.04 -16.22
CA PHE A 94 8.09 10.86 -17.58
C PHE A 94 7.79 9.48 -18.17
N SER A 95 6.78 8.78 -17.67
CA SER A 95 6.31 7.54 -18.29
C SER A 95 5.72 7.84 -19.66
N PRO A 96 6.22 7.25 -20.75
CA PRO A 96 5.97 7.77 -22.09
C PRO A 96 4.57 7.43 -22.64
N TRP A 97 3.86 6.47 -22.06
CA TRP A 97 2.75 5.86 -22.77
C TRP A 97 1.37 6.07 -22.15
N PHE A 98 1.25 6.29 -20.80
CA PHE A 98 -0.07 6.27 -20.17
C PHE A 98 -0.19 7.30 -19.06
N TYR A 99 -0.99 8.32 -19.31
CA TYR A 99 -1.23 9.38 -18.33
C TYR A 99 -1.90 8.85 -17.06
N TYR A 100 -2.85 7.92 -17.20
CA TYR A 100 -3.59 7.38 -16.08
C TYR A 100 -2.71 6.54 -15.13
N GLU A 101 -1.92 5.63 -15.67
CA GLU A 101 -1.03 4.77 -14.90
C GLU A 101 0.03 5.59 -14.15
N SER A 102 0.53 6.63 -14.79
CA SER A 102 1.47 7.58 -14.18
C SER A 102 0.83 8.33 -13.01
N VAL A 103 -0.40 8.81 -13.15
CA VAL A 103 -1.14 9.49 -12.06
C VAL A 103 -1.38 8.54 -10.90
N ALA A 104 -1.73 7.28 -11.16
CA ALA A 104 -1.91 6.27 -10.13
C ALA A 104 -0.62 6.03 -9.33
N ASP A 105 0.51 5.87 -10.01
CA ASP A 105 1.80 5.66 -9.35
C ASP A 105 2.30 6.91 -8.62
N LEU A 106 2.08 8.11 -9.17
CA LEU A 106 2.33 9.36 -8.45
C LEU A 106 1.56 9.42 -7.13
N GLY A 107 0.30 8.98 -7.12
CA GLY A 107 -0.52 8.86 -5.91
C GLY A 107 0.05 7.85 -4.91
N LEU A 108 0.53 6.66 -5.37
CA LEU A 108 1.22 5.67 -4.53
C LEU A 108 2.48 6.27 -3.88
N ILE A 109 3.32 6.89 -4.68
CA ILE A 109 4.58 7.46 -4.22
C ILE A 109 4.30 8.61 -3.23
N ALA A 110 3.34 9.49 -3.53
CA ALA A 110 2.93 10.55 -2.61
C ALA A 110 2.43 9.98 -1.28
N THR A 111 1.60 8.93 -1.32
CA THR A 111 1.15 8.22 -0.12
C THR A 111 2.32 7.64 0.67
N ALA A 112 3.28 7.00 0.00
CA ALA A 112 4.47 6.47 0.65
C ALA A 112 5.30 7.57 1.33
N ILE A 113 5.51 8.70 0.67
CA ILE A 113 6.25 9.86 1.21
C ILE A 113 5.55 10.41 2.47
N VAL A 114 4.23 10.62 2.42
CA VAL A 114 3.45 11.13 3.54
C VAL A 114 3.47 10.16 4.72
N MET A 115 3.25 8.88 4.46
CA MET A 115 3.25 7.86 5.51
C MET A 115 4.64 7.62 6.09
N PHE A 116 5.70 7.73 5.29
CA PHE A 116 7.07 7.73 5.78
C PHE A 116 7.32 8.91 6.73
N ALA A 117 6.90 10.12 6.36
CA ALA A 117 7.00 11.30 7.22
C ALA A 117 6.20 11.12 8.52
N ALA A 118 4.99 10.58 8.45
CA ALA A 118 4.18 10.23 9.62
C ALA A 118 4.87 9.21 10.52
N GLY A 119 5.52 8.20 9.93
CA GLY A 119 6.33 7.22 10.63
C GLY A 119 7.52 7.84 11.36
N THR A 120 8.23 8.76 10.71
CA THR A 120 9.32 9.53 11.33
C THR A 120 8.82 10.33 12.53
N TYR A 121 7.66 10.95 12.40
CA TYR A 121 7.01 11.68 13.50
C TYR A 121 6.65 10.75 14.67
N ALA A 122 6.04 9.60 14.38
CA ALA A 122 5.67 8.62 15.40
C ALA A 122 6.90 8.01 16.10
N GLY A 123 7.93 7.69 15.33
CA GLY A 123 9.19 7.13 15.84
C GLY A 123 9.97 8.07 16.76
N ALA A 124 9.83 9.38 16.56
CA ALA A 124 10.49 10.40 17.40
C ALA A 124 9.78 10.62 18.75
N GLY A 125 8.54 10.17 18.89
CA GLY A 125 7.76 10.28 20.11
C GLY A 125 8.12 9.25 21.16
N ASN A 126 7.40 9.30 22.29
CA ASN A 126 7.44 8.22 23.27
C ASN A 126 6.60 7.03 22.78
N GLY A 127 7.26 6.00 22.27
CA GLY A 127 6.60 4.84 21.70
C GLY A 127 5.64 4.13 22.67
N GLU A 128 5.91 4.13 23.97
CA GLU A 128 5.01 3.55 25.00
C GLU A 128 3.65 4.28 25.09
N LYS A 129 3.60 5.54 24.69
CA LYS A 129 2.39 6.37 24.65
C LYS A 129 1.85 6.56 23.22
N SER A 130 2.37 5.82 22.25
CA SER A 130 1.94 5.95 20.85
C SER A 130 0.50 5.48 20.68
N ILE A 131 -0.26 6.18 19.83
CA ILE A 131 -1.60 5.79 19.40
C ILE A 131 -1.56 4.65 18.37
N LEU A 132 -0.42 4.41 17.71
CA LEU A 132 -0.32 3.44 16.61
C LEU A 132 -0.76 2.03 16.97
N PRO A 133 -0.39 1.45 18.14
CA PRO A 133 -0.88 0.11 18.51
C PRO A 133 -2.40 0.05 18.68
N VAL A 134 -3.02 1.15 19.17
CA VAL A 134 -4.48 1.22 19.32
C VAL A 134 -5.13 1.31 17.94
N LEU A 135 -4.60 2.15 17.07
CA LEU A 135 -5.08 2.30 15.69
C LEU A 135 -4.93 1.00 14.90
N ALA A 136 -3.78 0.34 15.01
CA ALA A 136 -3.54 -0.95 14.39
C ALA A 136 -4.54 -2.01 14.89
N ALA A 137 -4.76 -2.10 16.20
CA ALA A 137 -5.75 -3.02 16.78
C ALA A 137 -7.16 -2.72 16.25
N ALA A 138 -7.57 -1.45 16.27
CA ALA A 138 -8.91 -1.04 15.81
C ALA A 138 -9.15 -1.38 14.33
N LEU A 139 -8.20 -1.06 13.46
CA LEU A 139 -8.30 -1.37 12.02
C LEU A 139 -8.23 -2.87 11.74
N GLY A 140 -7.37 -3.60 12.45
CA GLY A 140 -7.29 -5.05 12.34
C GLY A 140 -8.61 -5.72 12.76
N LEU A 141 -9.18 -5.30 13.89
CA LEU A 141 -10.47 -5.80 14.37
C LEU A 141 -11.60 -5.42 13.42
N LEU A 142 -11.63 -4.19 12.90
CA LEU A 142 -12.63 -3.78 11.91
C LEU A 142 -12.56 -4.65 10.65
N ASN A 143 -11.36 -4.92 10.13
CA ASN A 143 -11.18 -5.81 8.99
C ASN A 143 -11.62 -7.24 9.30
N ALA A 144 -11.29 -7.77 10.48
CA ALA A 144 -11.69 -9.10 10.91
C ALA A 144 -13.22 -9.24 11.08
N LEU A 145 -13.86 -8.23 11.67
CA LEU A 145 -15.30 -8.20 11.87
C LEU A 145 -16.06 -8.09 10.55
N LEU A 146 -15.60 -7.22 9.64
CA LEU A 146 -16.20 -7.08 8.33
C LEU A 146 -16.05 -8.38 7.51
N TRP A 147 -14.86 -8.98 7.54
CA TRP A 147 -14.61 -10.26 6.91
C TRP A 147 -15.55 -11.35 7.49
N GLY A 148 -15.68 -11.44 8.82
CA GLY A 148 -16.58 -12.37 9.49
C GLY A 148 -18.04 -12.16 9.10
N TYR A 149 -18.49 -10.91 9.10
CA TYR A 149 -19.85 -10.55 8.66
C TYR A 149 -20.13 -10.99 7.21
N GLN A 150 -19.22 -10.70 6.29
CA GLN A 150 -19.34 -11.09 4.88
C GLN A 150 -19.42 -12.61 4.70
N ASN A 151 -18.63 -13.37 5.47
CA ASN A 151 -18.68 -14.84 5.44
C ASN A 151 -19.98 -15.42 5.99
N ILE A 152 -20.51 -14.84 7.08
CA ILE A 152 -21.74 -15.33 7.72
C ILE A 152 -22.97 -14.99 6.86
N THR A 153 -23.03 -13.80 6.30
CA THR A 153 -24.18 -13.30 5.54
C THR A 153 -24.14 -13.64 4.07
N GLY A 154 -23.00 -14.09 3.54
CA GLY A 154 -22.79 -14.26 2.10
C GLY A 154 -22.80 -12.95 1.32
N THR A 155 -22.74 -11.80 2.02
CA THR A 155 -22.74 -10.48 1.36
C THR A 155 -21.34 -10.16 0.84
N GLU A 156 -21.26 -9.72 -0.41
CA GLU A 156 -20.01 -9.37 -1.08
C GLU A 156 -19.71 -7.86 -1.00
N ALA A 157 -20.74 -7.06 -0.65
CA ALA A 157 -20.63 -5.60 -0.63
C ALA A 157 -19.79 -5.09 0.53
N SER A 158 -18.77 -4.30 0.23
CA SER A 158 -18.16 -3.42 1.23
C SER A 158 -18.91 -2.08 1.26
N TRP A 159 -19.04 -1.49 2.43
CA TRP A 159 -19.78 -0.22 2.62
C TRP A 159 -19.21 0.97 1.83
N PHE A 160 -18.02 0.84 1.28
CA PHE A 160 -17.30 1.92 0.61
C PHE A 160 -16.92 1.61 -0.84
N ARG A 161 -17.52 0.55 -1.43
CA ARG A 161 -17.13 0.08 -2.76
C ARG A 161 -18.30 -0.08 -3.68
N PRO A 162 -18.14 0.27 -4.96
CA PRO A 162 -19.00 -0.25 -5.99
C PRO A 162 -18.88 -1.78 -6.02
N ASP A 163 -20.01 -2.42 -6.22
CA ASP A 163 -20.12 -3.85 -6.33
C ASP A 163 -19.39 -4.34 -7.59
N TYR A 164 -18.24 -4.98 -7.40
CA TYR A 164 -17.47 -5.59 -8.49
C TYR A 164 -18.08 -6.88 -9.02
N SER A 165 -19.18 -7.37 -8.44
CA SER A 165 -19.91 -8.55 -8.91
C SER A 165 -20.51 -8.37 -10.31
N LEU A 166 -20.40 -7.18 -10.92
CA LEU A 166 -20.83 -6.89 -12.30
C LEU A 166 -20.29 -7.89 -13.34
N PHE A 167 -19.23 -8.63 -13.04
CA PHE A 167 -18.58 -9.54 -13.99
C PHE A 167 -18.67 -11.03 -13.62
N GLY A 168 -19.58 -11.42 -12.72
CA GLY A 168 -19.83 -12.83 -12.41
C GLY A 168 -18.67 -13.56 -11.71
N THR A 169 -17.61 -12.87 -11.31
CA THR A 169 -16.56 -13.45 -10.49
C THR A 169 -17.03 -13.47 -9.04
N GLU A 170 -17.20 -14.66 -8.48
CA GLU A 170 -17.49 -14.84 -7.05
C GLU A 170 -16.33 -14.28 -6.21
N ILE A 171 -16.41 -13.00 -5.85
CA ILE A 171 -15.47 -12.36 -4.93
C ILE A 171 -15.96 -12.65 -3.52
N ARG A 172 -15.64 -13.81 -3.00
CA ARG A 172 -15.94 -14.18 -1.60
C ARG A 172 -14.82 -13.69 -0.70
N ASN A 173 -15.17 -13.18 0.48
CA ASN A 173 -14.25 -12.94 1.60
C ASN A 173 -13.28 -11.77 1.41
N ILE A 174 -13.80 -10.58 1.25
CA ILE A 174 -13.03 -9.40 0.84
C ILE A 174 -12.45 -8.61 2.02
N GLY A 175 -13.10 -8.55 3.16
CA GLY A 175 -12.75 -7.63 4.26
C GLY A 175 -12.77 -6.16 3.81
N LEU A 176 -11.89 -5.34 4.35
CA LEU A 176 -11.74 -3.93 3.97
C LEU A 176 -11.10 -3.75 2.58
N PHE A 177 -10.29 -4.68 2.14
CA PHE A 177 -9.37 -4.49 0.99
C PHE A 177 -9.90 -5.03 -0.35
N GLY A 178 -11.06 -5.70 -0.41
CA GLY A 178 -11.64 -6.27 -1.61
C GLY A 178 -10.84 -7.35 -2.33
N TYR A 179 -9.75 -7.75 -1.74
CA TYR A 179 -8.93 -8.84 -2.21
C TYR A 179 -8.45 -9.66 -1.01
N LYS A 180 -8.72 -10.97 -1.03
CA LYS A 180 -8.46 -11.86 0.12
C LYS A 180 -7.00 -11.84 0.58
N ASN A 181 -6.05 -11.75 -0.36
CA ASN A 181 -4.63 -11.74 -0.03
C ASN A 181 -4.21 -10.45 0.67
N PHE A 182 -4.80 -9.30 0.29
CA PHE A 182 -4.55 -8.02 0.96
C PHE A 182 -5.12 -8.01 2.37
N SER A 183 -6.37 -8.51 2.55
CA SER A 183 -6.97 -8.63 3.88
C SER A 183 -6.17 -9.56 4.80
N ALA A 184 -5.77 -10.74 4.30
CA ALA A 184 -4.93 -11.67 5.04
C ALA A 184 -3.57 -11.07 5.41
N HIS A 185 -2.93 -10.37 4.46
CA HIS A 185 -1.68 -9.68 4.71
C HIS A 185 -1.83 -8.59 5.77
N PHE A 186 -2.85 -7.74 5.65
CA PHE A 186 -3.11 -6.67 6.60
C PHE A 186 -3.36 -7.21 8.02
N LEU A 187 -4.17 -8.27 8.16
CA LEU A 187 -4.40 -8.94 9.44
C LEU A 187 -3.11 -9.53 10.03
N SER A 188 -2.29 -10.18 9.19
CA SER A 188 -1.00 -10.74 9.60
C SER A 188 -0.04 -9.64 10.08
N VAL A 189 0.22 -8.61 9.27
CA VAL A 189 1.18 -7.56 9.63
C VAL A 189 0.71 -6.74 10.84
N THR A 190 -0.60 -6.48 10.96
CA THR A 190 -1.18 -5.80 12.11
C THR A 190 -1.07 -6.65 13.37
N GLY A 191 -1.36 -7.94 13.26
CA GLY A 191 -1.24 -8.89 14.34
C GLY A 191 0.21 -9.01 14.84
N PHE A 192 1.17 -9.18 13.93
CA PHE A 192 2.59 -9.26 14.28
C PHE A 192 3.17 -7.93 14.77
N PHE A 193 2.68 -6.79 14.27
CA PHE A 193 3.02 -5.49 14.83
C PHE A 193 2.63 -5.40 16.32
N LEU A 194 1.41 -5.82 16.68
CA LEU A 194 0.93 -5.82 18.06
C LEU A 194 1.71 -6.79 18.96
N CYS A 195 2.03 -7.99 18.46
CA CYS A 195 2.84 -8.97 19.18
C CYS A 195 4.26 -8.43 19.42
N ALA A 196 4.94 -7.98 18.38
CA ALA A 196 6.31 -7.45 18.46
C ALA A 196 6.39 -6.20 19.34
N TYR A 197 5.42 -5.28 19.21
CA TYR A 197 5.29 -4.12 20.09
C TYR A 197 5.12 -4.52 21.56
N SER A 198 4.25 -5.50 21.82
CA SER A 198 4.00 -5.99 23.18
C SER A 198 5.25 -6.61 23.80
N MET A 199 6.00 -7.40 23.03
CA MET A 199 7.25 -8.03 23.47
C MET A 199 8.38 -7.02 23.71
N ALA A 200 8.41 -5.92 22.96
CA ALA A 200 9.39 -4.85 23.13
C ALA A 200 9.00 -3.82 24.21
N SER A 201 7.72 -3.76 24.59
CA SER A 201 7.18 -2.80 25.56
C SER A 201 7.37 -3.29 27.00
N ALA A 202 7.61 -2.34 27.91
CA ALA A 202 7.70 -2.63 29.36
C ALA A 202 6.33 -2.74 30.05
N ARG A 203 5.24 -2.34 29.37
CA ARG A 203 3.90 -2.21 29.97
C ARG A 203 2.89 -3.16 29.35
N LYS A 204 2.12 -3.86 30.22
CA LYS A 204 0.83 -4.55 29.94
C LYS A 204 0.69 -5.13 28.51
N TRP A 205 1.39 -6.19 28.24
CA TRP A 205 1.34 -6.85 26.95
C TRP A 205 0.11 -7.76 26.73
N GLY A 206 -0.60 -8.14 27.78
CA GLY A 206 -1.66 -9.15 27.70
C GLY A 206 -2.71 -8.88 26.60
N ILE A 207 -3.42 -7.74 26.67
CA ILE A 207 -4.52 -7.48 25.70
C ILE A 207 -4.02 -7.27 24.26
N ARG A 208 -2.89 -6.57 24.08
CA ARG A 208 -2.33 -6.32 22.74
C ARG A 208 -1.79 -7.59 22.13
N LEU A 209 -1.10 -8.41 22.92
CA LEU A 209 -0.62 -9.72 22.48
C LEU A 209 -1.78 -10.62 22.09
N PHE A 210 -2.82 -10.69 22.93
CA PHE A 210 -4.02 -11.47 22.64
C PHE A 210 -4.71 -11.00 21.36
N THR A 211 -4.92 -9.69 21.20
CA THR A 211 -5.49 -9.12 19.99
C THR A 211 -4.62 -9.45 18.76
N GLY A 212 -3.30 -9.31 18.89
CA GLY A 212 -2.37 -9.65 17.83
C GLY A 212 -2.48 -11.11 17.38
N LEU A 213 -2.49 -12.04 18.33
CA LEU A 213 -2.65 -13.47 18.07
C LEU A 213 -4.01 -13.79 17.43
N ALA A 214 -5.10 -13.16 17.91
CA ALA A 214 -6.42 -13.32 17.32
C ALA A 214 -6.45 -12.87 15.86
N LEU A 215 -5.86 -11.72 15.52
CA LEU A 215 -5.78 -11.23 14.12
C LEU A 215 -4.95 -12.16 13.23
N ILE A 216 -3.85 -12.71 13.74
CA ILE A 216 -3.05 -13.71 13.02
C ILE A 216 -3.89 -14.95 12.73
N LEU A 217 -4.63 -15.46 13.72
CA LEU A 217 -5.52 -16.60 13.52
C LEU A 217 -6.60 -16.33 12.46
N VAL A 218 -7.23 -15.15 12.53
CA VAL A 218 -8.23 -14.75 11.52
C VAL A 218 -7.61 -14.63 10.13
N SER A 219 -6.35 -14.24 10.00
CA SER A 219 -5.69 -14.15 8.69
C SER A 219 -5.65 -15.49 7.92
N PHE A 220 -5.56 -16.61 8.63
CA PHE A 220 -5.62 -17.95 8.02
C PHE A 220 -6.99 -18.28 7.44
N THR A 221 -8.05 -17.74 8.03
CA THR A 221 -9.41 -17.99 7.59
C THR A 221 -9.79 -17.22 6.32
N CYS A 222 -8.98 -16.22 5.92
CA CYS A 222 -9.18 -15.48 4.67
C CYS A 222 -8.92 -16.31 3.40
N GLY A 223 -8.48 -17.57 3.51
CA GLY A 223 -8.21 -18.44 2.37
C GLY A 223 -7.03 -17.98 1.49
N SER A 224 -6.14 -17.16 2.05
CA SER A 224 -4.91 -16.74 1.38
C SER A 224 -3.78 -17.71 1.68
N ARG A 225 -3.18 -18.27 0.65
CA ARG A 225 -2.04 -19.20 0.80
C ARG A 225 -0.79 -18.51 1.38
N SER A 226 -0.65 -17.22 1.16
CA SER A 226 0.45 -16.42 1.70
C SER A 226 0.35 -16.16 3.20
N ALA A 227 -0.81 -16.41 3.82
CA ALA A 227 -0.97 -16.24 5.27
C ALA A 227 -0.05 -17.18 6.07
N PHE A 228 0.15 -18.41 5.60
CA PHE A 228 1.00 -19.39 6.29
C PHE A 228 2.49 -18.98 6.32
N PRO A 229 3.16 -18.73 5.18
CA PRO A 229 4.55 -18.28 5.20
C PRO A 229 4.74 -16.94 5.92
N ASN A 230 3.77 -16.01 5.85
CA ASN A 230 3.81 -14.78 6.63
C ASN A 230 3.76 -15.03 8.13
N ALA A 231 2.91 -15.98 8.57
CA ALA A 231 2.82 -16.34 9.97
C ALA A 231 4.12 -16.95 10.47
N LEU A 232 4.74 -17.83 9.70
CA LEU A 232 6.01 -18.44 10.05
C LEU A 232 7.13 -17.40 10.19
N ALA A 233 7.26 -16.51 9.21
CA ALA A 233 8.20 -15.40 9.27
C ALA A 233 7.93 -14.49 10.48
N GLY A 234 6.67 -14.13 10.71
CA GLY A 234 6.26 -13.28 11.82
C GLY A 234 6.51 -13.90 13.20
N VAL A 235 6.19 -15.19 13.38
CA VAL A 235 6.49 -15.92 14.64
C VAL A 235 8.00 -15.93 14.90
N THR A 236 8.79 -16.25 13.89
CA THR A 236 10.25 -16.26 13.96
C THR A 236 10.81 -14.90 14.39
N LEU A 237 10.31 -13.82 13.79
CA LEU A 237 10.72 -12.46 14.13
C LEU A 237 10.26 -12.04 15.53
N CYS A 238 9.04 -12.38 15.94
CA CYS A 238 8.55 -12.13 17.29
C CYS A 238 9.39 -12.88 18.32
N PHE A 239 9.73 -14.14 18.07
CA PHE A 239 10.64 -14.91 18.92
C PHE A 239 12.02 -14.25 19.02
N PHE A 240 12.58 -13.76 17.91
CA PHE A 240 13.84 -13.02 17.91
C PHE A 240 13.75 -11.73 18.75
N ILE A 241 12.67 -10.95 18.62
CA ILE A 241 12.46 -9.73 19.39
C ILE A 241 12.33 -10.07 20.89
N TYR A 242 11.57 -11.12 21.22
CA TYR A 242 11.39 -11.59 22.58
C TYR A 242 12.72 -12.02 23.21
N THR A 243 13.48 -12.88 22.52
CA THR A 243 14.77 -13.36 23.02
C THR A 243 15.78 -12.22 23.16
N SER A 244 15.77 -11.25 22.25
CA SER A 244 16.59 -10.04 22.34
C SER A 244 16.24 -9.19 23.59
N SER A 245 14.97 -9.19 23.99
CA SER A 245 14.51 -8.41 25.16
C SER A 245 14.80 -9.12 26.49
N VAL A 246 14.69 -10.45 26.53
CA VAL A 246 14.76 -11.26 27.76
C VAL A 246 16.19 -11.75 28.06
N PHE A 247 16.88 -12.27 27.02
CA PHE A 247 18.21 -12.89 27.19
C PHE A 247 19.37 -11.91 26.90
N ARG A 248 19.14 -10.69 27.18
CA ARG A 248 19.98 -9.53 26.98
C ARG A 248 21.48 -9.70 27.33
N ASN A 249 21.78 -10.42 28.40
CA ASN A 249 23.14 -10.58 28.91
C ASN A 249 23.80 -11.93 28.52
N ASN A 250 23.08 -12.82 27.84
CA ASN A 250 23.61 -14.12 27.46
C ASN A 250 23.92 -14.18 25.96
N ARG A 251 25.14 -13.73 25.59
CA ARG A 251 25.60 -13.72 24.19
C ARG A 251 25.50 -15.09 23.50
N LYS A 252 25.77 -16.19 24.21
CA LYS A 252 25.71 -17.55 23.65
C LYS A 252 24.29 -17.92 23.27
N PHE A 253 23.32 -17.65 24.16
CA PHE A 253 21.91 -17.92 23.90
C PHE A 253 21.37 -17.05 22.76
N TYR A 254 21.78 -15.77 22.76
CA TYR A 254 21.41 -14.83 21.70
C TYR A 254 21.94 -15.27 20.32
N THR A 255 23.22 -15.66 20.23
CA THR A 255 23.80 -16.18 18.99
C THR A 255 23.13 -17.49 18.55
N ALA A 256 22.83 -18.39 19.49
CA ALA A 256 22.11 -19.62 19.19
C ALA A 256 20.68 -19.35 18.68
N SER A 257 19.99 -18.36 19.26
CA SER A 257 18.65 -17.94 18.79
C SER A 257 18.69 -17.38 17.38
N ILE A 258 19.68 -16.53 17.04
CA ILE A 258 19.86 -16.01 15.68
C ILE A 258 20.14 -17.16 14.71
N LEU A 259 21.04 -18.06 15.05
CA LEU A 259 21.36 -19.23 14.22
C LEU A 259 20.14 -20.12 14.00
N PHE A 260 19.37 -20.40 15.06
CA PHE A 260 18.13 -21.15 14.97
C PHE A 260 17.11 -20.47 14.03
N ILE A 261 16.97 -19.15 14.13
CA ILE A 261 16.09 -18.35 13.27
C ILE A 261 16.53 -18.44 11.80
N ILE A 262 17.82 -18.28 11.53
CA ILE A 262 18.38 -18.41 10.19
C ILE A 262 18.13 -19.84 9.64
N LEU A 263 18.39 -20.87 10.45
CA LEU A 263 18.16 -22.27 10.05
C LEU A 263 16.67 -22.56 9.83
N LEU A 264 15.79 -22.03 10.67
CA LEU A 264 14.35 -22.15 10.50
C LEU A 264 13.88 -21.45 9.21
N PHE A 265 14.37 -20.26 8.93
CA PHE A 265 14.04 -19.52 7.71
C PHE A 265 14.57 -20.23 6.47
N LEU A 266 15.81 -20.69 6.47
CA LEU A 266 16.39 -21.45 5.37
C LEU A 266 15.69 -22.80 5.18
N GLY A 267 15.40 -23.52 6.26
CA GLY A 267 14.68 -24.80 6.21
C GLY A 267 13.26 -24.65 5.70
N THR A 268 12.54 -23.61 6.08
CA THR A 268 11.18 -23.34 5.58
C THR A 268 11.20 -22.84 4.14
N SER A 269 12.17 -22.00 3.76
CA SER A 269 12.36 -21.59 2.37
C SER A 269 12.70 -22.78 1.48
N TYR A 270 13.58 -23.67 1.96
CA TYR A 270 13.91 -24.93 1.27
C TYR A 270 12.68 -25.84 1.15
N ALA A 271 11.94 -26.05 2.23
CA ALA A 271 10.72 -26.86 2.23
C ALA A 271 9.66 -26.32 1.26
N VAL A 272 9.47 -25.00 1.19
CA VAL A 272 8.57 -24.36 0.22
C VAL A 272 9.06 -24.56 -1.21
N LEU A 273 10.38 -24.45 -1.46
CA LEU A 273 10.97 -24.69 -2.78
C LEU A 273 10.90 -26.17 -3.17
N ASP A 274 11.12 -27.10 -2.24
CA ASP A 274 11.07 -28.54 -2.49
C ASP A 274 9.63 -29.00 -2.71
N LEU A 275 8.68 -28.50 -1.94
CA LEU A 275 7.24 -28.72 -2.15
C LEU A 275 6.76 -28.20 -3.51
N SER A 276 7.38 -27.14 -4.04
CA SER A 276 7.08 -26.62 -5.38
C SER A 276 7.62 -27.51 -6.51
N ARG A 277 8.58 -28.40 -6.21
CA ARG A 277 9.20 -29.31 -7.18
C ARG A 277 8.48 -30.64 -7.36
N GLY A 278 7.38 -30.86 -6.68
CA GLY A 278 6.42 -31.86 -7.12
C GLY A 278 6.49 -33.21 -6.45
N ALA A 279 6.38 -33.28 -5.19
CA ALA A 279 6.15 -34.55 -4.55
C ALA A 279 4.86 -34.57 -3.71
N GLY A 280 3.87 -35.27 -4.23
CA GLY A 280 2.89 -35.93 -3.41
C GLY A 280 1.72 -35.14 -2.88
N ARG A 281 0.93 -35.72 -2.01
CA ARG A 281 -0.39 -35.28 -1.50
C ARG A 281 -0.42 -33.90 -0.84
N LEU A 282 0.70 -33.38 -0.32
CA LEU A 282 0.78 -32.03 0.24
C LEU A 282 0.91 -31.00 -0.89
N ALA A 283 1.58 -31.33 -1.98
CA ALA A 283 1.58 -30.54 -3.20
C ALA A 283 0.16 -30.42 -3.77
N ALA A 284 -0.66 -31.46 -3.73
CA ALA A 284 -2.05 -31.41 -4.16
C ALA A 284 -2.92 -30.50 -3.27
N LEU A 285 -2.59 -30.32 -1.99
CA LEU A 285 -3.21 -29.34 -1.09
C LEU A 285 -2.69 -27.93 -1.32
N LEU A 286 -1.44 -27.80 -1.77
CA LEU A 286 -0.80 -26.54 -2.17
C LEU A 286 -0.94 -26.32 -3.66
N ASP A 287 -1.25 -27.41 -4.37
CA ASP A 287 -1.44 -27.37 -5.80
C ASP A 287 -2.69 -26.63 -6.10
N THR A 288 -2.53 -26.17 -7.03
CA THR A 288 -3.34 -25.99 -8.13
C THR A 288 -3.41 -24.58 -8.60
N PHE A 289 -3.44 -24.49 -9.84
CA PHE A 289 -3.84 -23.41 -10.74
C PHE A 289 -3.23 -22.01 -10.51
N SER A 290 -3.02 -21.56 -9.27
CA SER A 290 -2.53 -20.19 -9.06
C SER A 290 -1.01 -20.06 -8.97
N PHE A 291 -0.26 -21.11 -8.60
CA PHE A 291 1.20 -21.01 -8.53
C PHE A 291 1.86 -21.13 -9.90
N GLY A 292 1.36 -22.01 -10.77
CA GLY A 292 1.86 -22.12 -12.14
C GLY A 292 1.69 -20.81 -12.90
N ASN A 293 0.48 -20.27 -12.90
CA ASN A 293 0.21 -18.99 -13.57
C ASN A 293 1.03 -17.83 -12.98
N ARG A 294 1.22 -17.78 -11.65
CA ARG A 294 2.04 -16.72 -11.02
C ARG A 294 3.51 -16.82 -11.38
N LEU A 295 4.05 -18.03 -11.50
CA LEU A 295 5.42 -18.23 -11.93
C LEU A 295 5.62 -17.73 -13.37
N ASP A 296 4.66 -18.01 -14.25
CA ASP A 296 4.73 -17.58 -15.64
C ASP A 296 4.55 -16.06 -15.78
N LEU A 297 3.66 -15.46 -14.98
CA LEU A 297 3.53 -14.00 -14.89
C LEU A 297 4.84 -13.34 -14.41
N SER A 298 5.48 -13.92 -13.40
CA SER A 298 6.76 -13.43 -12.90
C SER A 298 7.88 -13.60 -13.92
N LYS A 299 7.96 -14.75 -14.62
CA LYS A 299 8.93 -14.98 -15.70
C LYS A 299 8.75 -13.98 -16.84
N LEU A 300 7.49 -13.70 -17.22
CA LEU A 300 7.19 -12.69 -18.23
C LEU A 300 7.66 -11.31 -17.78
N ALA A 301 7.41 -10.92 -16.52
CA ALA A 301 7.87 -9.64 -16.00
C ALA A 301 9.40 -9.50 -16.07
N TRP A 302 10.15 -10.56 -15.77
CA TRP A 302 11.61 -10.57 -15.92
C TRP A 302 12.04 -10.50 -17.38
N ALA A 303 11.38 -11.23 -18.28
CA ALA A 303 11.68 -11.19 -19.72
C ALA A 303 11.39 -9.79 -20.32
N LEU A 304 10.34 -9.12 -19.87
CA LEU A 304 10.06 -7.73 -20.25
C LEU A 304 11.10 -6.77 -19.66
N ALA A 305 11.54 -6.96 -18.42
CA ALA A 305 12.59 -6.15 -17.81
C ALA A 305 13.92 -6.23 -18.61
N ASP A 306 14.24 -7.39 -19.16
CA ASP A 306 15.44 -7.58 -19.99
C ASP A 306 15.37 -6.81 -21.34
N GLN A 307 14.17 -6.46 -21.81
CA GLN A 307 14.00 -5.63 -23.02
C GLN A 307 14.25 -4.13 -22.74
N ALA A 308 14.05 -3.67 -21.50
CA ALA A 308 14.30 -2.29 -21.08
C ALA A 308 15.08 -2.24 -19.74
N PRO A 309 16.34 -2.75 -19.71
CA PRO A 309 16.98 -3.15 -18.45
C PRO A 309 17.29 -1.97 -17.52
N LEU A 310 17.64 -0.79 -18.04
CA LEU A 310 18.13 0.29 -17.18
C LEU A 310 16.98 1.02 -16.48
N PHE A 311 15.99 1.49 -17.22
CA PHE A 311 14.93 2.36 -16.71
C PHE A 311 13.52 1.76 -16.78
N GLY A 312 13.38 0.56 -17.31
CA GLY A 312 12.10 -0.12 -17.48
C GLY A 312 11.22 0.51 -18.55
N HIS A 313 10.04 -0.05 -18.71
CA HIS A 313 9.08 0.40 -19.73
C HIS A 313 8.26 1.63 -19.31
N GLY A 314 8.15 1.90 -18.02
CA GLY A 314 7.35 2.98 -17.43
C GLY A 314 6.35 2.47 -16.40
N SER A 315 5.68 3.42 -15.73
CA SER A 315 4.71 3.11 -14.67
C SER A 315 3.63 2.15 -15.13
N ARG A 316 3.45 1.04 -14.44
CA ARG A 316 2.42 0.00 -14.67
C ARG A 316 2.40 -0.59 -16.09
N MET A 317 3.48 -0.47 -16.82
CA MET A 317 3.56 -0.99 -18.20
C MET A 317 3.44 -2.50 -18.27
N TYR A 318 3.75 -3.24 -17.19
CA TYR A 318 3.53 -4.68 -17.14
C TYR A 318 2.10 -5.05 -17.53
N THR A 319 1.09 -4.34 -17.00
CA THR A 319 -0.33 -4.60 -17.29
C THR A 319 -0.62 -4.58 -18.79
N ASN A 320 -0.07 -3.60 -19.50
CA ASN A 320 -0.32 -3.43 -20.93
C ASN A 320 0.50 -4.42 -21.78
N LEU A 321 1.79 -4.55 -21.48
CA LEU A 321 2.68 -5.44 -22.23
C LEU A 321 2.31 -6.93 -22.04
N SER A 322 1.82 -7.32 -20.87
CA SER A 322 1.40 -8.70 -20.62
C SER A 322 0.21 -9.14 -21.46
N THR A 323 -0.62 -8.21 -21.95
CA THR A 323 -1.79 -8.54 -22.78
C THR A 323 -1.41 -9.15 -24.12
N GLU A 324 -0.22 -8.86 -24.64
CA GLU A 324 0.30 -9.47 -25.88
C GLU A 324 0.55 -10.98 -25.74
N PHE A 325 0.78 -11.46 -24.51
CA PHE A 325 1.15 -12.84 -24.22
C PHE A 325 0.02 -13.68 -23.63
N PHE A 326 -1.05 -13.03 -23.17
CA PHE A 326 -2.20 -13.71 -22.57
C PHE A 326 -3.47 -13.39 -23.35
N SER A 327 -4.07 -14.40 -23.95
CA SER A 327 -5.36 -14.30 -24.62
C SER A 327 -6.48 -14.74 -23.66
N GLY A 328 -7.53 -13.93 -23.51
CA GLY A 328 -8.73 -14.31 -22.77
C GLY A 328 -9.29 -13.23 -21.83
N ALA A 329 -10.40 -13.52 -21.18
CA ALA A 329 -11.13 -12.59 -20.32
C ALA A 329 -10.39 -12.22 -19.00
N ASN A 330 -9.39 -12.99 -18.61
CA ASN A 330 -8.64 -12.81 -17.37
C ASN A 330 -7.23 -12.29 -17.65
N LEU A 331 -7.12 -11.05 -18.12
CA LEU A 331 -5.84 -10.40 -18.27
C LEU A 331 -5.22 -10.10 -16.90
N PRO A 332 -3.96 -10.48 -16.69
CA PRO A 332 -3.29 -10.23 -15.41
C PRO A 332 -2.87 -8.77 -15.30
N ASN A 333 -3.46 -8.05 -14.36
CA ASN A 333 -3.10 -6.66 -14.11
C ASN A 333 -1.73 -6.51 -13.42
N PHE A 334 -1.20 -7.58 -12.80
CA PHE A 334 0.04 -7.54 -12.02
C PHE A 334 0.81 -8.86 -12.17
N ALA A 335 2.14 -8.75 -12.05
CA ALA A 335 3.04 -9.91 -12.11
C ALA A 335 2.94 -10.86 -10.89
N HIS A 336 2.17 -10.52 -9.86
CA HIS A 336 2.14 -11.19 -8.56
C HIS A 336 3.54 -11.40 -7.95
N HIS A 337 4.45 -10.49 -8.23
CA HIS A 337 5.83 -10.47 -7.77
C HIS A 337 6.36 -9.03 -7.87
N GLU A 338 6.33 -8.29 -6.76
CA GLU A 338 6.68 -6.85 -6.74
C GLU A 338 8.06 -6.54 -7.31
N TYR A 339 9.04 -7.37 -7.01
CA TYR A 339 10.41 -7.14 -7.49
C TYR A 339 10.55 -7.33 -9.00
N ALA A 340 9.87 -8.32 -9.57
CA ALA A 340 9.85 -8.54 -11.01
C ALA A 340 9.07 -7.42 -11.72
N GLN A 341 7.94 -6.99 -11.14
CA GLN A 341 7.17 -5.89 -11.67
C GLN A 341 7.94 -4.56 -11.60
N ALA A 342 8.62 -4.28 -10.48
CA ALA A 342 9.47 -3.10 -10.37
C ALA A 342 10.62 -3.10 -11.38
N ALA A 343 11.19 -4.28 -11.71
CA ALA A 343 12.19 -4.40 -12.77
C ALA A 343 11.60 -4.13 -14.16
N CYS A 344 10.41 -4.63 -14.44
CA CYS A 344 9.70 -4.37 -15.70
C CYS A 344 9.35 -2.87 -15.85
N ASP A 345 8.71 -2.30 -14.82
CA ASP A 345 8.16 -0.95 -14.90
C ASP A 345 9.26 0.14 -14.74
N TYR A 346 10.22 -0.07 -13.83
CA TYR A 346 11.23 0.93 -13.45
C TYR A 346 12.68 0.52 -13.77
N GLY A 347 12.87 -0.63 -14.40
CA GLY A 347 14.18 -1.17 -14.75
C GLY A 347 14.98 -1.69 -13.56
N TYR A 348 16.16 -2.25 -13.83
CA TYR A 348 17.06 -2.72 -12.78
C TYR A 348 17.60 -1.59 -11.89
N ALA A 349 17.62 -0.33 -12.40
CA ALA A 349 17.96 0.83 -11.57
C ALA A 349 16.88 1.09 -10.51
N GLY A 350 15.59 1.03 -10.88
CA GLY A 350 14.48 1.16 -9.95
C GLY A 350 14.39 0.01 -8.95
N LEU A 351 14.56 -1.22 -9.42
CA LEU A 351 14.63 -2.41 -8.56
C LEU A 351 15.80 -2.29 -7.58
N GLY A 352 17.00 -1.94 -8.05
CA GLY A 352 18.18 -1.77 -7.20
C GLY A 352 17.96 -0.70 -6.12
N LEU A 353 17.35 0.41 -6.48
CA LEU A 353 17.02 1.48 -5.54
C LEU A 353 15.96 1.02 -4.52
N MET A 354 14.91 0.32 -4.95
CA MET A 354 13.89 -0.24 -4.06
C MET A 354 14.50 -1.22 -3.05
N LEU A 355 15.37 -2.13 -3.51
CA LEU A 355 16.06 -3.07 -2.64
C LEU A 355 17.03 -2.36 -1.68
N ALA A 356 17.73 -1.32 -2.14
CA ALA A 356 18.61 -0.52 -1.29
C ALA A 356 17.82 0.22 -0.18
N LEU A 357 16.66 0.78 -0.50
CA LEU A 357 15.77 1.42 0.47
C LEU A 357 15.24 0.40 1.49
N LEU A 358 14.78 -0.76 1.01
CA LEU A 358 14.32 -1.84 1.86
C LEU A 358 15.43 -2.31 2.80
N ALA A 359 16.63 -2.57 2.28
CA ALA A 359 17.80 -2.95 3.08
C ALA A 359 18.15 -1.88 4.13
N LEU A 360 18.07 -0.61 3.75
CA LEU A 360 18.27 0.51 4.66
C LEU A 360 17.29 0.46 5.84
N PHE A 361 15.99 0.32 5.55
CA PHE A 361 14.95 0.23 6.58
C PHE A 361 15.12 -0.99 7.47
N LEU A 362 15.46 -2.15 6.90
CA LEU A 362 15.71 -3.37 7.64
C LEU A 362 16.96 -3.26 8.55
N ILE A 363 18.04 -2.67 8.07
CA ILE A 363 19.26 -2.45 8.88
C ILE A 363 18.95 -1.54 10.08
N PHE A 364 18.21 -0.44 9.87
CA PHE A 364 17.87 0.45 10.97
C PHE A 364 16.83 -0.17 11.91
N GLY A 365 15.88 -0.94 11.38
CA GLY A 365 14.93 -1.71 12.16
C GLY A 365 15.64 -2.77 13.02
N LEU A 366 16.54 -3.54 12.44
CA LEU A 366 17.37 -4.51 13.17
C LEU A 366 18.18 -3.85 14.29
N ARG A 367 18.80 -2.69 14.01
CA ARG A 367 19.50 -1.91 15.07
C ARG A 367 18.58 -1.55 16.23
N SER A 368 17.29 -1.30 16.00
CA SER A 368 16.33 -1.03 17.06
C SER A 368 16.06 -2.27 17.93
N VAL A 369 16.02 -3.47 17.31
CA VAL A 369 15.90 -4.75 18.03
C VAL A 369 17.17 -5.03 18.85
N LEU A 370 18.34 -4.84 18.25
CA LEU A 370 19.62 -5.06 18.95
C LEU A 370 19.83 -4.12 20.13
N LYS A 371 19.28 -2.90 20.09
CA LYS A 371 19.29 -1.96 21.22
C LYS A 371 18.39 -2.37 22.39
N LEU A 372 17.45 -3.30 22.18
CA LEU A 372 16.69 -3.91 23.29
C LEU A 372 17.63 -4.55 24.32
N SER A 373 18.82 -4.97 23.91
CA SER A 373 19.85 -5.57 24.78
C SER A 373 20.77 -4.58 25.53
N GLY A 374 20.63 -3.25 25.35
CA GLY A 374 21.51 -2.23 25.97
C GLY A 374 21.09 -1.78 27.38
N GLU A 375 22.08 -1.44 28.25
CA GLU A 375 21.83 -1.20 29.69
C GLU A 375 21.18 0.15 30.05
N HIS A 376 21.26 1.17 29.20
CA HIS A 376 21.06 2.54 29.67
C HIS A 376 19.80 3.26 29.17
N GLN A 377 19.08 2.74 28.18
CA GLN A 377 17.81 3.35 27.74
C GLN A 377 16.85 2.27 27.23
N ARG A 378 15.61 2.27 27.74
CA ARG A 378 14.55 1.44 27.16
C ARG A 378 14.26 1.91 25.74
N PRO A 379 14.45 1.07 24.73
CA PRO A 379 14.24 1.47 23.35
C PRO A 379 12.75 1.72 23.08
N ASN A 380 12.49 2.54 22.08
CA ASN A 380 11.15 2.76 21.57
C ASN A 380 10.58 1.44 21.01
N PRO A 381 9.49 0.87 21.54
CA PRO A 381 8.95 -0.42 21.12
C PRO A 381 8.40 -0.39 19.68
N LEU A 382 8.16 0.79 19.11
CA LEU A 382 7.73 0.93 17.72
C LEU A 382 8.79 0.46 16.72
N GLY A 383 10.09 0.65 17.02
CA GLY A 383 11.17 0.26 16.11
C GLY A 383 11.20 -1.24 15.83
N PRO A 384 11.26 -2.12 16.87
CA PRO A 384 11.14 -3.56 16.69
C PRO A 384 9.85 -4.01 16.02
N ALA A 385 8.71 -3.39 16.35
CA ALA A 385 7.43 -3.69 15.72
C ALA A 385 7.43 -3.33 14.23
N ALA A 386 7.96 -2.16 13.88
CA ALA A 386 8.11 -1.73 12.49
C ALA A 386 9.06 -2.65 11.69
N PHE A 387 10.15 -3.09 12.31
CA PHE A 387 11.07 -4.07 11.70
C PHE A 387 10.35 -5.38 11.34
N CYS A 388 9.53 -5.90 12.27
CA CYS A 388 8.76 -7.12 12.05
C CYS A 388 7.81 -6.96 10.83
N VAL A 389 7.07 -5.86 10.75
CA VAL A 389 6.18 -5.57 9.62
C VAL A 389 6.93 -5.49 8.31
N LEU A 390 8.07 -4.77 8.27
CA LEU A 390 8.88 -4.62 7.06
C LEU A 390 9.43 -5.95 6.55
N CYS A 391 9.90 -6.82 7.44
CA CYS A 391 10.36 -8.16 7.05
C CYS A 391 9.23 -9.00 6.44
N ILE A 392 8.03 -8.99 7.08
CA ILE A 392 6.88 -9.74 6.57
C ILE A 392 6.42 -9.17 5.22
N ALA A 393 6.34 -7.83 5.09
CA ALA A 393 5.96 -7.18 3.85
C ALA A 393 6.95 -7.49 2.71
N ALA A 394 8.26 -7.40 2.98
CA ALA A 394 9.30 -7.75 2.01
C ALA A 394 9.20 -9.21 1.55
N PHE A 395 8.94 -10.11 2.48
CA PHE A 395 8.75 -11.53 2.16
C PHE A 395 7.48 -11.77 1.33
N HIS A 396 6.37 -11.15 1.71
CA HIS A 396 5.10 -11.28 1.00
C HIS A 396 5.16 -10.69 -0.41
N ALA A 397 5.88 -9.60 -0.62
CA ALA A 397 6.09 -8.94 -1.90
C ALA A 397 6.77 -9.84 -2.95
N TYR A 398 7.43 -10.92 -2.52
CA TYR A 398 7.96 -11.93 -3.42
C TYR A 398 6.88 -12.76 -4.13
N GLY A 399 5.69 -12.92 -3.54
CA GLY A 399 4.61 -13.73 -4.09
C GLY A 399 3.30 -12.99 -4.34
N GLU A 400 3.27 -11.65 -4.16
CA GLU A 400 2.06 -10.84 -4.30
C GLU A 400 2.39 -9.36 -4.58
N PHE A 401 1.43 -8.61 -5.13
CA PHE A 401 1.55 -7.19 -5.48
C PHE A 401 1.03 -6.26 -4.37
N ILE A 402 1.53 -6.40 -3.15
CA ILE A 402 1.01 -5.70 -1.97
C ILE A 402 1.30 -4.19 -1.97
N TRP A 403 2.38 -3.75 -2.61
CA TRP A 403 2.76 -2.34 -2.63
C TRP A 403 2.04 -1.53 -3.71
N HIS A 404 1.29 -2.20 -4.59
CA HIS A 404 0.32 -1.54 -5.47
C HIS A 404 -0.99 -1.19 -4.74
N ASN A 405 -1.21 -1.70 -3.53
CA ASN A 405 -2.27 -1.22 -2.66
C ASN A 405 -1.77 -0.06 -1.79
N PRO A 406 -2.37 1.15 -1.89
CA PRO A 406 -1.86 2.34 -1.21
C PRO A 406 -1.85 2.25 0.31
N ALA A 407 -2.78 1.50 0.92
CA ALA A 407 -2.79 1.32 2.36
C ALA A 407 -1.68 0.39 2.84
N LEU A 408 -1.38 -0.69 2.09
CA LEU A 408 -0.33 -1.64 2.43
C LEU A 408 1.06 -1.04 2.18
N LEU A 409 1.23 -0.30 1.08
CA LEU A 409 2.42 0.50 0.82
C LEU A 409 2.60 1.57 1.91
N GLY A 410 1.52 2.28 2.26
CA GLY A 410 1.52 3.28 3.32
C GLY A 410 1.93 2.72 4.68
N ALA A 411 1.45 1.52 5.05
CA ALA A 411 1.88 0.83 6.26
C ALA A 411 3.37 0.50 6.24
N SER A 412 3.88 0.01 5.11
CA SER A 412 5.31 -0.29 4.94
C SER A 412 6.16 0.99 5.02
N ALA A 413 5.73 2.07 4.37
CA ALA A 413 6.40 3.37 4.40
C ALA A 413 6.40 3.99 5.80
N LEU A 414 5.27 3.91 6.53
CA LEU A 414 5.17 4.31 7.93
C LEU A 414 6.22 3.58 8.79
N CYS A 415 6.32 2.27 8.63
CA CYS A 415 7.32 1.46 9.33
C CYS A 415 8.75 1.86 8.94
N GLY A 416 9.02 2.12 7.67
CA GLY A 416 10.30 2.65 7.20
C GLY A 416 10.66 3.98 7.87
N GLY A 417 9.71 4.90 7.99
CA GLY A 417 9.88 6.17 8.69
C GLY A 417 10.19 5.99 10.18
N ILE A 418 9.48 5.07 10.86
CA ILE A 418 9.74 4.74 12.27
C ILE A 418 11.18 4.26 12.46
N THR A 419 11.66 3.36 11.59
CA THR A 419 13.01 2.78 11.73
C THR A 419 14.11 3.81 11.44
N CYS A 420 13.89 4.73 10.51
CA CYS A 420 14.88 5.76 10.11
C CYS A 420 14.88 7.01 11.00
N THR A 421 14.08 7.06 12.06
CA THR A 421 13.96 8.24 12.92
C THR A 421 15.25 8.53 13.68
N ALA A 422 15.74 9.77 13.57
CA ALA A 422 16.85 10.24 14.37
C ALA A 422 16.44 10.58 15.80
N PRO A 423 17.31 10.34 16.82
CA PRO A 423 17.05 10.81 18.18
C PRO A 423 16.85 12.34 18.20
N LEU A 424 15.79 12.80 18.86
CA LEU A 424 15.43 14.22 18.95
C LEU A 424 16.55 15.11 19.55
N SER A 425 17.45 14.53 20.34
CA SER A 425 18.62 15.25 20.92
C SER A 425 19.60 15.77 19.87
N ARG A 426 19.59 15.24 18.65
CA ARG A 426 20.48 15.63 17.54
C ARG A 426 19.84 16.60 16.55
N VAL A 427 18.57 16.96 16.74
CA VAL A 427 17.89 17.88 15.83
C VAL A 427 18.33 19.30 16.15
N LYS A 428 19.29 19.83 15.39
CA LYS A 428 19.59 21.27 15.39
C LYS A 428 18.37 22.02 14.85
N ALA A 429 18.03 23.15 15.46
CA ALA A 429 16.96 24.01 14.95
C ALA A 429 17.21 24.32 13.47
N SER A 430 16.24 24.01 12.61
CA SER A 430 16.30 24.31 11.18
C SER A 430 16.51 25.80 10.99
N ARG A 431 17.45 26.21 10.11
CA ARG A 431 17.60 27.61 9.70
C ARG A 431 16.27 28.09 9.11
N GLN A 432 15.97 29.38 9.27
CA GLN A 432 14.68 29.98 8.85
C GLN A 432 14.36 29.68 7.37
N ALA A 433 15.35 29.70 6.48
CA ALA A 433 15.20 29.34 5.06
C ALA A 433 14.67 27.90 4.85
N GLY A 434 15.15 26.93 5.64
CA GLY A 434 14.66 25.56 5.55
C GLY A 434 13.20 25.40 5.98
N ARG A 435 12.72 26.22 6.91
CA ARG A 435 11.31 26.21 7.32
C ARG A 435 10.38 26.70 6.21
N TRP A 436 10.75 27.80 5.53
CA TRP A 436 9.97 28.29 4.41
C TRP A 436 9.88 27.28 3.28
N LEU A 437 10.99 26.63 2.94
CA LEU A 437 10.99 25.59 1.92
C LEU A 437 10.06 24.41 2.30
N GLN A 438 10.13 23.95 3.55
CA GLN A 438 9.25 22.88 4.03
C GLN A 438 7.79 23.29 4.04
N ALA A 439 7.47 24.52 4.47
CA ALA A 439 6.11 25.04 4.47
C ALA A 439 5.56 25.18 3.04
N THR A 440 6.37 25.67 2.10
CA THR A 440 5.99 25.78 0.68
C THR A 440 5.74 24.39 0.08
N ALA A 441 6.61 23.42 0.36
CA ALA A 441 6.42 22.05 -0.11
C ALA A 441 5.13 21.43 0.46
N ALA A 442 4.86 21.59 1.76
CA ALA A 442 3.62 21.12 2.39
C ALA A 442 2.37 21.79 1.80
N LEU A 443 2.43 23.09 1.54
CA LEU A 443 1.33 23.83 0.92
C LEU A 443 1.07 23.35 -0.51
N LEU A 444 2.13 23.19 -1.32
CA LEU A 444 1.99 22.70 -2.69
C LEU A 444 1.38 21.30 -2.71
N MET A 445 1.84 20.40 -1.85
CA MET A 445 1.26 19.04 -1.73
C MET A 445 -0.20 19.09 -1.26
N ALA A 446 -0.57 20.01 -0.37
CA ALA A 446 -1.97 20.20 0.03
C ALA A 446 -2.85 20.65 -1.12
N ILE A 447 -2.37 21.58 -1.95
CA ILE A 447 -3.07 22.03 -3.16
C ILE A 447 -3.25 20.86 -4.13
N LEU A 448 -2.21 20.06 -4.37
CA LEU A 448 -2.29 18.88 -5.24
C LEU A 448 -3.30 17.86 -4.69
N ALA A 449 -3.32 17.63 -3.39
CA ALA A 449 -4.29 16.73 -2.76
C ALA A 449 -5.74 17.25 -2.91
N LEU A 450 -5.97 18.56 -2.81
CA LEU A 450 -7.29 19.18 -3.05
C LEU A 450 -7.70 19.10 -4.52
N CYS A 451 -6.80 19.35 -5.46
CA CYS A 451 -7.07 19.16 -6.89
C CYS A 451 -7.46 17.71 -7.19
N TYR A 452 -6.72 16.76 -6.62
CA TYR A 452 -7.04 15.35 -6.73
C TYR A 452 -8.40 15.01 -6.12
N ALA A 453 -8.71 15.52 -4.93
CA ALA A 453 -10.02 15.33 -4.29
C ALA A 453 -11.16 15.84 -5.17
N PHE A 454 -10.97 16.99 -5.81
CA PHE A 454 -11.96 17.56 -6.73
C PHE A 454 -12.22 16.62 -7.93
N LEU A 455 -11.15 16.05 -8.52
CA LEU A 455 -11.28 15.08 -9.63
C LEU A 455 -11.89 13.75 -9.19
N ALA A 456 -11.61 13.32 -7.96
CA ALA A 456 -12.12 12.06 -7.41
C ALA A 456 -13.58 12.14 -6.93
N PHE A 457 -14.09 13.35 -6.65
CA PHE A 457 -15.42 13.54 -6.05
C PHE A 457 -16.57 12.93 -6.86
N PRO A 458 -16.70 13.14 -8.19
CA PRO A 458 -17.80 12.57 -8.97
C PRO A 458 -17.81 11.05 -8.93
N VAL A 459 -16.63 10.43 -9.07
CA VAL A 459 -16.49 8.97 -9.05
C VAL A 459 -16.88 8.41 -7.68
N TRP A 460 -16.40 9.04 -6.59
CA TRP A 460 -16.73 8.65 -5.23
C TRP A 460 -18.24 8.80 -4.95
N LYS A 461 -18.86 9.93 -5.34
CA LYS A 461 -20.30 10.15 -5.19
C LYS A 461 -21.10 9.06 -5.86
N ASN A 462 -20.76 8.73 -7.10
CA ASN A 462 -21.47 7.73 -7.90
C ASN A 462 -21.26 6.32 -7.34
N SER A 463 -20.06 6.03 -6.83
CA SER A 463 -19.76 4.76 -6.14
C SER A 463 -20.64 4.54 -4.91
N LEU A 464 -20.91 5.59 -4.12
CA LEU A 464 -21.78 5.48 -2.94
C LEU A 464 -23.25 5.26 -3.30
N GLN A 465 -23.73 5.83 -4.40
CA GLN A 465 -25.09 5.65 -4.86
C GLN A 465 -25.35 4.25 -5.46
N ALA A 466 -24.28 3.59 -5.93
CA ALA A 466 -24.37 2.24 -6.51
C ALA A 466 -24.59 1.11 -5.49
N VAL A 467 -24.29 1.35 -4.22
CA VAL A 467 -24.30 0.34 -3.15
C VAL A 467 -25.67 -0.30 -2.84
N PRO A 468 -26.84 0.36 -2.89
CA PRO A 468 -28.11 -0.28 -2.54
C PRO A 468 -28.89 -0.87 -3.70
N ALA A 469 -28.48 -0.71 -4.94
CA ALA A 469 -29.30 -1.09 -6.09
C ALA A 469 -29.12 -2.57 -6.47
N SER A 470 -29.75 -3.46 -5.75
CA SER A 470 -29.98 -4.85 -6.18
C SER A 470 -30.93 -4.97 -7.40
N SER A 471 -31.37 -3.86 -7.99
CA SER A 471 -32.30 -3.81 -9.10
C SER A 471 -31.89 -2.81 -10.18
N GLY A 472 -31.41 -3.33 -11.29
CA GLY A 472 -31.72 -2.88 -12.65
C GLY A 472 -31.10 -1.57 -13.19
N ASN A 473 -30.69 -0.59 -12.41
CA ASN A 473 -30.38 0.76 -12.92
C ASN A 473 -28.94 1.25 -12.63
N ARG A 474 -27.96 0.36 -12.79
CA ARG A 474 -26.52 0.68 -12.56
C ARG A 474 -25.90 1.50 -13.70
N LEU A 475 -26.52 1.52 -14.82
CA LEU A 475 -25.95 2.02 -16.06
C LEU A 475 -25.80 3.55 -16.13
N PRO A 476 -26.81 4.38 -15.72
CA PRO A 476 -26.63 5.83 -15.70
C PRO A 476 -25.49 6.27 -14.79
N MET A 477 -25.21 5.51 -13.75
CA MET A 477 -24.16 5.80 -12.77
C MET A 477 -22.76 5.47 -13.33
N LEU A 478 -22.64 4.35 -14.07
CA LEU A 478 -21.40 4.03 -14.79
C LEU A 478 -21.13 5.06 -15.89
N GLU A 479 -22.16 5.54 -16.58
CA GLU A 479 -22.04 6.58 -17.60
C GLU A 479 -21.56 7.90 -17.00
N GLU A 480 -22.15 8.33 -15.88
CA GLU A 480 -21.71 9.53 -15.17
C GLU A 480 -20.29 9.37 -14.64
N ALA A 481 -19.96 8.24 -14.01
CA ALA A 481 -18.62 7.94 -13.54
C ALA A 481 -17.60 7.96 -14.68
N ALA A 482 -17.88 7.27 -15.78
CA ALA A 482 -17.01 7.22 -16.95
C ALA A 482 -16.83 8.59 -17.63
N SER A 483 -17.88 9.43 -17.65
CA SER A 483 -17.79 10.78 -18.24
C SER A 483 -16.89 11.73 -17.44
N CYS A 484 -16.81 11.53 -16.13
CA CYS A 484 -16.03 12.38 -15.20
C CYS A 484 -14.65 11.78 -14.85
N SER A 485 -14.43 10.51 -15.15
CA SER A 485 -13.24 9.77 -14.74
C SER A 485 -12.08 9.97 -15.72
N LEU A 486 -10.87 9.91 -15.17
CA LEU A 486 -9.64 9.70 -15.93
C LEU A 486 -9.28 8.20 -16.06
N ASP A 487 -10.12 7.31 -15.52
CA ASP A 487 -9.90 5.87 -15.48
C ASP A 487 -10.42 5.19 -16.75
N PRO A 488 -9.52 4.71 -17.64
CA PRO A 488 -9.91 4.00 -18.85
C PRO A 488 -10.66 2.69 -18.57
N ASP A 489 -10.43 2.07 -17.42
CA ASP A 489 -11.13 0.85 -17.01
C ASP A 489 -12.62 1.08 -16.74
N LEU A 490 -13.00 2.24 -16.23
CA LEU A 490 -14.42 2.59 -16.08
C LEU A 490 -15.10 2.72 -17.44
N VAL A 491 -14.43 3.33 -18.42
CA VAL A 491 -14.95 3.43 -19.80
C VAL A 491 -15.10 2.05 -20.42
N ARG A 492 -14.08 1.21 -20.32
CA ARG A 492 -14.12 -0.18 -20.78
C ARG A 492 -15.29 -0.95 -20.16
N ARG A 493 -15.47 -0.86 -18.85
CA ARG A 493 -16.57 -1.52 -18.12
C ARG A 493 -17.94 -1.03 -18.58
N ASN A 494 -18.08 0.27 -18.82
CA ASN A 494 -19.31 0.85 -19.33
C ASN A 494 -19.68 0.28 -20.71
N ILE A 495 -18.72 0.16 -21.60
CA ILE A 495 -18.90 -0.45 -22.93
C ILE A 495 -19.27 -1.93 -22.81
N LEU A 496 -18.56 -2.71 -22.00
CA LEU A 496 -18.84 -4.12 -21.77
C LEU A 496 -20.24 -4.34 -21.18
N TYR A 497 -20.65 -3.50 -20.23
CA TYR A 497 -21.98 -3.56 -19.65
C TYR A 497 -23.08 -3.21 -20.66
N ALA A 498 -22.83 -2.18 -21.48
CA ALA A 498 -23.76 -1.81 -22.54
C ALA A 498 -23.91 -2.95 -23.58
N ALA A 499 -22.83 -3.63 -23.91
CA ALA A 499 -22.86 -4.78 -24.80
C ALA A 499 -23.67 -5.97 -24.26
N GLY A 500 -23.62 -6.21 -22.96
CA GLY A 500 -24.40 -7.26 -22.28
C GLY A 500 -25.83 -6.85 -21.92
N SER A 501 -26.26 -5.61 -22.20
CA SER A 501 -27.57 -5.11 -21.80
C SER A 501 -28.71 -5.65 -22.69
N SER A 502 -29.87 -5.89 -22.07
CA SER A 502 -31.12 -6.20 -22.78
C SER A 502 -32.19 -5.19 -22.35
N PRO A 503 -32.75 -4.36 -23.25
CA PRO A 503 -32.50 -4.31 -24.70
C PRO A 503 -31.11 -3.75 -25.06
N PRO A 504 -30.64 -3.93 -26.30
CA PRO A 504 -29.34 -3.40 -26.76
C PRO A 504 -29.32 -1.87 -26.68
N PRO A 505 -28.14 -1.26 -26.57
CA PRO A 505 -28.02 0.19 -26.39
C PRO A 505 -28.55 0.96 -27.59
N SER A 506 -29.24 2.08 -27.35
CA SER A 506 -29.74 2.95 -28.39
C SER A 506 -28.60 3.62 -29.19
N PRO A 507 -28.84 4.05 -30.45
CA PRO A 507 -27.83 4.77 -31.23
C PRO A 507 -27.28 6.04 -30.55
N ALA A 508 -28.12 6.75 -29.82
CA ALA A 508 -27.70 7.93 -29.05
C ALA A 508 -26.71 7.54 -27.93
N ARG A 509 -26.96 6.43 -27.28
CA ARG A 509 -26.08 5.90 -26.25
C ARG A 509 -24.76 5.37 -26.81
N LEU A 510 -24.76 4.70 -27.94
CA LEU A 510 -23.54 4.26 -28.61
C LEU A 510 -22.61 5.45 -28.94
N LYS A 511 -23.17 6.60 -29.33
CA LYS A 511 -22.38 7.84 -29.54
C LYS A 511 -21.75 8.37 -28.23
N VAL A 512 -22.46 8.29 -27.12
CA VAL A 512 -21.88 8.69 -25.81
C VAL A 512 -20.74 7.78 -25.43
N LEU A 513 -20.87 6.47 -25.61
CA LEU A 513 -19.83 5.49 -25.35
C LEU A 513 -18.60 5.70 -26.24
N GLU A 514 -18.80 6.01 -27.52
CA GLU A 514 -17.73 6.33 -28.48
C GLU A 514 -16.94 7.58 -28.03
N HIS A 515 -17.65 8.65 -27.65
CA HIS A 515 -16.98 9.85 -27.14
C HIS A 515 -16.21 9.59 -25.83
N GLN A 516 -16.72 8.78 -24.94
CA GLN A 516 -16.02 8.38 -23.72
C GLN A 516 -14.78 7.55 -24.02
N GLU A 517 -14.86 6.65 -25.00
CA GLU A 517 -13.75 5.82 -25.45
C GLU A 517 -12.65 6.68 -26.10
N GLU A 518 -12.99 7.58 -27.00
CA GLU A 518 -12.04 8.52 -27.62
C GLU A 518 -11.28 9.35 -26.56
N LYS A 519 -12.01 9.85 -25.57
CA LYS A 519 -11.39 10.58 -24.45
C LYS A 519 -10.46 9.68 -23.63
N ALA A 520 -10.85 8.44 -23.36
CA ALA A 520 -10.03 7.49 -22.62
C ALA A 520 -8.78 7.09 -23.39
N GLU A 521 -8.87 6.93 -24.70
CA GLU A 521 -7.73 6.63 -25.58
C GLU A 521 -6.72 7.78 -25.62
N LEU A 522 -7.17 9.04 -25.59
CA LEU A 522 -6.28 10.20 -25.46
C LEU A 522 -5.50 10.20 -24.15
N LEU A 523 -6.10 9.70 -23.07
CA LEU A 523 -5.49 9.67 -21.74
C LEU A 523 -4.64 8.40 -21.51
N SER A 524 -4.91 7.33 -22.24
CA SER A 524 -4.23 6.04 -22.12
C SER A 524 -4.05 5.40 -23.50
N PRO A 525 -3.25 6.02 -24.39
CA PRO A 525 -3.08 5.56 -25.76
C PRO A 525 -2.42 4.17 -25.79
N GLY A 526 -2.94 3.29 -26.66
CA GLY A 526 -2.45 1.92 -26.79
C GLY A 526 -2.84 0.98 -25.66
N ASN A 527 -3.83 1.34 -24.84
CA ASN A 527 -4.39 0.45 -23.84
C ASN A 527 -5.20 -0.66 -24.52
N HIS A 528 -4.65 -1.89 -24.52
CA HIS A 528 -5.28 -3.03 -25.20
C HIS A 528 -6.69 -3.36 -24.69
N GLY A 529 -6.96 -3.08 -23.41
CA GLY A 529 -8.31 -3.25 -22.84
C GLY A 529 -9.31 -2.26 -23.46
N LEU A 530 -8.90 -1.02 -23.73
CA LEU A 530 -9.69 -0.03 -24.48
C LEU A 530 -9.82 -0.42 -25.94
N THR A 531 -8.75 -0.86 -26.58
CA THR A 531 -8.79 -1.33 -27.97
C THR A 531 -9.81 -2.47 -28.14
N ALA A 532 -9.81 -3.45 -27.26
CA ALA A 532 -10.81 -4.53 -27.25
C ALA A 532 -12.24 -4.00 -27.03
N ALA A 533 -12.43 -3.03 -26.13
CA ALA A 533 -13.72 -2.39 -25.90
C ALA A 533 -14.19 -1.58 -27.13
N LYS A 534 -13.28 -0.90 -27.81
CA LYS A 534 -13.52 -0.18 -29.07
C LYS A 534 -13.97 -1.10 -30.19
N SER A 535 -13.29 -2.23 -30.36
CA SER A 535 -13.70 -3.26 -31.31
C SER A 535 -15.15 -3.71 -31.04
N LEU A 536 -15.47 -3.98 -29.77
CA LEU A 536 -16.83 -4.36 -29.36
C LEU A 536 -17.83 -3.24 -29.64
N LEU A 537 -17.48 -1.99 -29.39
CA LEU A 537 -18.33 -0.83 -29.66
C LEU A 537 -18.62 -0.70 -31.16
N TYR A 538 -17.63 -0.91 -32.02
CA TYR A 538 -17.80 -0.92 -33.48
C TYR A 538 -18.71 -2.07 -33.95
N ILE A 539 -18.58 -3.25 -33.34
CA ILE A 539 -19.50 -4.38 -33.60
C ILE A 539 -20.94 -3.99 -33.25
N LEU A 540 -21.16 -3.36 -32.11
CA LEU A 540 -22.48 -2.89 -31.68
C LEU A 540 -23.08 -1.81 -32.60
N GLN A 541 -22.22 -1.02 -33.25
CA GLN A 541 -22.59 -0.01 -34.25
C GLN A 541 -22.78 -0.58 -35.66
N GLY A 542 -22.46 -1.87 -35.88
CA GLY A 542 -22.47 -2.50 -37.20
C GLY A 542 -21.24 -2.17 -38.07
N ARG A 543 -20.19 -1.59 -37.51
CA ARG A 543 -18.94 -1.19 -38.19
C ARG A 543 -17.92 -2.35 -38.15
N LEU A 544 -18.28 -3.47 -38.78
CA LEU A 544 -17.51 -4.71 -38.68
C LEU A 544 -16.10 -4.60 -39.25
N THR A 545 -15.96 -3.91 -40.41
CA THR A 545 -14.66 -3.73 -41.04
C THR A 545 -13.67 -2.95 -40.16
N GLU A 546 -14.15 -1.95 -39.45
CA GLU A 546 -13.34 -1.15 -38.56
C GLU A 546 -12.99 -1.94 -37.26
N ALA A 547 -13.90 -2.80 -36.81
CA ALA A 547 -13.64 -3.68 -35.68
C ALA A 547 -12.56 -4.75 -35.98
N GLU A 548 -12.48 -5.21 -37.24
CA GLU A 548 -11.48 -6.18 -37.69
C GLU A 548 -10.06 -5.56 -37.84
N GLN A 549 -9.99 -4.25 -37.99
CA GLN A 549 -8.72 -3.54 -38.15
C GLN A 549 -8.03 -3.17 -36.83
N LEU A 550 -8.75 -3.29 -35.71
CA LEU A 550 -8.26 -3.05 -34.36
C LEU A 550 -7.72 -4.31 -33.71
#